data_95bc2e99d44de2382012d33051eb39cd
#
_entry.id   95bc2e99d44de2382012d33051eb39cd
#
_cell.length_a   1.000
_cell.length_b   1.000
_cell.length_c   1.000
_cell.angle_alpha   90.00
_cell.angle_beta   90.00
_cell.angle_gamma   90.00
#
_symmetry.space_group_name_H-M   'P 1'
#
loop_
_entity.id
_entity.type
_entity.pdbx_description
1 polymer ?
#
loop_
_entity_poly.entity_id
_entity_poly.type
_entity_poly.pdbx_seq_one_letter_code
_entity_poly.pdbx_strand_id
1 'polypeptide(L)'
;MAVDAIVSRRDRGGFFYREPRISRGRPFGLLKFRTLRRAALDEMRAAGGHARLYEADAANLTWAGRRLLKPWYLDEVPQLLNVLRGDMSLVGPRPWPPEMVRRQVAKGQDYRNRILAGLTGPAQVSKGEGIPFENLDSRYLERSNTLSSWALVRYDLQILWRTVVVIARGEGLNY
;
A
#
# COMPACT_ATOMS: atom_id res chain seq x y z
N MET A 1 -0.71 17.69 13.04
CA MET A 1 -1.99 18.36 12.65
C MET A 1 -1.85 19.87 12.51
N ALA A 2 -1.32 20.61 13.49
CA ALA A 2 -1.11 22.08 13.33
C ALA A 2 -0.04 22.44 12.29
N VAL A 3 1.02 21.63 12.14
CA VAL A 3 2.12 21.88 11.20
C VAL A 3 1.69 21.72 9.75
N ASP A 4 0.78 20.79 9.48
CA ASP A 4 0.28 20.56 8.11
C ASP A 4 -0.73 21.64 7.68
N ALA A 5 -1.44 22.25 8.62
CA ALA A 5 -2.25 23.43 8.36
C ALA A 5 -1.41 24.64 7.94
N ILE A 6 -0.15 24.74 8.43
CA ILE A 6 0.78 25.82 8.06
C ILE A 6 1.42 25.55 6.68
N VAL A 7 1.78 24.30 6.40
CA VAL A 7 2.33 23.88 5.10
C VAL A 7 1.24 23.85 4.02
N SER A 8 0.02 23.43 4.39
CA SER A 8 -1.18 23.43 3.54
C SER A 8 -1.68 24.82 3.16
N ARG A 9 -1.37 25.90 3.92
CA ARG A 9 -1.72 27.27 3.53
C ARG A 9 -0.99 27.75 2.28
N ARG A 10 0.23 27.27 2.03
CA ARG A 10 0.97 27.57 0.79
C ARG A 10 0.68 26.58 -0.35
N ASP A 11 0.26 25.35 -0.01
CA ASP A 11 -0.02 24.26 -0.96
C ASP A 11 -1.47 23.80 -0.78
N ARG A 12 -2.43 24.65 -1.15
CA ARG A 12 -3.88 24.46 -0.98
C ARG A 12 -4.37 23.10 -1.48
N GLY A 13 -4.50 22.11 -0.60
CA GLY A 13 -4.99 20.78 -0.93
C GLY A 13 -5.49 20.00 0.28
N GLY A 14 -6.33 18.98 0.06
CA GLY A 14 -6.85 18.11 1.11
C GLY A 14 -5.77 17.28 1.79
N PHE A 15 -6.01 16.84 3.02
CA PHE A 15 -5.12 15.94 3.76
C PHE A 15 -5.06 14.53 3.16
N PHE A 16 -6.17 14.12 2.58
CA PHE A 16 -6.32 12.77 2.03
C PHE A 16 -6.31 12.81 0.51
N TYR A 17 -5.78 11.74 -0.08
CA TYR A 17 -6.02 11.43 -1.46
C TYR A 17 -6.38 9.96 -1.61
N ARG A 18 -6.94 9.61 -2.76
CA ARG A 18 -7.35 8.26 -3.10
C ARG A 18 -6.64 7.82 -4.36
N GLU A 19 -6.13 6.59 -4.32
CA GLU A 19 -5.59 5.93 -5.49
C GLU A 19 -6.49 4.76 -5.89
N PRO A 20 -6.83 4.60 -7.18
CA PRO A 20 -7.56 3.43 -7.63
C PRO A 20 -6.69 2.18 -7.48
N ARG A 21 -7.24 1.17 -6.81
CA ARG A 21 -6.60 -0.13 -6.56
C ARG A 21 -7.60 -1.26 -6.77
N ILE A 22 -7.09 -2.48 -6.93
CA ILE A 22 -7.90 -3.70 -7.03
C ILE A 22 -7.75 -4.52 -5.75
N SER A 23 -8.88 -5.01 -5.25
CA SER A 23 -8.98 -5.95 -4.14
C SER A 23 -10.08 -6.97 -4.47
N ARG A 24 -9.76 -8.25 -4.45
CA ARG A 24 -10.67 -9.34 -4.83
C ARG A 24 -11.39 -9.06 -6.17
N GLY A 25 -10.65 -8.60 -7.18
CA GLY A 25 -11.17 -8.28 -8.50
C GLY A 25 -12.03 -7.00 -8.59
N ARG A 26 -12.25 -6.29 -7.49
CA ARG A 26 -13.07 -5.07 -7.44
C ARG A 26 -12.22 -3.82 -7.30
N PRO A 27 -12.50 -2.75 -8.04
CA PRO A 27 -11.83 -1.49 -7.85
C PRO A 27 -12.30 -0.82 -6.55
N PHE A 28 -11.36 -0.22 -5.82
CA PHE A 28 -11.64 0.62 -4.65
C PHE A 28 -10.67 1.80 -4.58
N GLY A 29 -11.00 2.80 -3.78
CA GLY A 29 -10.15 3.96 -3.54
C GLY A 29 -9.26 3.75 -2.32
N LEU A 30 -7.98 3.43 -2.52
CA LEU A 30 -7.01 3.31 -1.45
C LEU A 30 -6.74 4.67 -0.82
N LEU A 31 -7.06 4.81 0.47
CA LEU A 31 -6.91 6.05 1.22
C LEU A 31 -5.47 6.21 1.71
N LYS A 32 -4.93 7.42 1.52
CA LYS A 32 -3.62 7.81 2.05
C LYS A 32 -3.63 9.24 2.56
N PHE A 33 -2.73 9.58 3.47
CA PHE A 33 -2.39 10.98 3.69
C PHE A 33 -1.61 11.51 2.49
N ARG A 34 -1.88 12.76 2.12
CA ARG A 34 -1.22 13.40 1.00
C ARG A 34 0.25 13.71 1.32
N THR A 35 1.14 13.05 0.63
CA THR A 35 2.59 13.25 0.69
C THR A 35 3.09 14.18 -0.41
N LEU A 36 2.43 14.20 -1.57
CA LEU A 36 2.79 15.02 -2.73
C LEU A 36 2.24 16.45 -2.61
N ARG A 37 3.01 17.41 -3.12
CA ARG A 37 2.52 18.76 -3.37
C ARG A 37 1.39 18.74 -4.41
N ARG A 38 0.51 19.72 -4.36
CA ARG A 38 -0.65 19.75 -5.25
C ARG A 38 -0.26 19.74 -6.73
N ALA A 39 0.73 20.53 -7.13
CA ALA A 39 1.19 20.57 -8.51
C ALA A 39 1.64 19.18 -9.01
N ALA A 40 2.46 18.46 -8.23
CA ALA A 40 2.90 17.12 -8.56
C ALA A 40 1.74 16.10 -8.56
N LEU A 41 0.77 16.27 -7.67
CA LEU A 41 -0.43 15.42 -7.64
C LEU A 41 -1.33 15.63 -8.86
N ASP A 42 -1.52 16.89 -9.28
CA ASP A 42 -2.33 17.22 -10.44
C ASP A 42 -1.64 16.76 -11.75
N GLU A 43 -0.31 16.92 -11.84
CA GLU A 43 0.50 16.37 -12.94
C GLU A 43 0.41 14.83 -13.00
N MET A 44 0.58 14.16 -11.86
CA MET A 44 0.43 12.70 -11.77
C MET A 44 -0.93 12.23 -12.27
N ARG A 45 -2.01 12.94 -11.89
CA ARG A 45 -3.37 12.61 -12.34
C ARG A 45 -3.54 12.81 -13.83
N ALA A 46 -3.04 13.90 -14.36
CA ALA A 46 -3.09 14.20 -15.80
C ALA A 46 -2.33 13.18 -16.63
N ALA A 47 -1.18 12.71 -16.14
CA ALA A 47 -0.35 11.71 -16.80
C ALA A 47 -0.84 10.27 -16.60
N GLY A 48 -1.88 10.02 -15.80
CA GLY A 48 -2.32 8.67 -15.43
C GLY A 48 -1.23 7.89 -14.67
N GLY A 49 -0.29 8.60 -14.02
CA GLY A 49 0.87 8.03 -13.36
C GLY A 49 0.55 7.49 -11.96
N HIS A 50 1.60 6.90 -11.34
CA HIS A 50 1.53 6.39 -9.97
C HIS A 50 2.26 7.33 -9.02
N ALA A 51 1.71 7.55 -7.82
CA ALA A 51 2.31 8.41 -6.80
C ALA A 51 3.78 8.07 -6.54
N ARG A 52 4.14 6.80 -6.56
CA ARG A 52 5.52 6.33 -6.33
C ARG A 52 6.56 6.95 -7.27
N LEU A 53 6.22 7.16 -8.53
CA LEU A 53 7.15 7.77 -9.50
C LEU A 53 7.44 9.22 -9.14
N TYR A 54 6.41 9.94 -8.69
CA TYR A 54 6.53 11.34 -8.29
C TYR A 54 7.12 11.49 -6.88
N GLU A 55 6.89 10.54 -6.01
CA GLU A 55 7.44 10.50 -4.65
C GLU A 55 8.94 10.23 -4.60
N ALA A 56 9.53 9.70 -5.68
CA ALA A 56 10.97 9.50 -5.82
C ALA A 56 11.74 10.83 -5.83
N ASP A 57 11.11 11.91 -6.31
CA ASP A 57 11.69 13.26 -6.24
C ASP A 57 11.23 13.98 -4.96
N ALA A 58 12.19 14.27 -4.08
CA ALA A 58 11.95 14.98 -2.84
C ALA A 58 11.35 16.39 -3.02
N ALA A 59 11.55 17.03 -4.20
CA ALA A 59 10.97 18.32 -4.53
C ALA A 59 9.44 18.26 -4.67
N ASN A 60 8.91 17.10 -5.05
CA ASN A 60 7.47 16.85 -5.18
C ASN A 60 6.78 16.61 -3.83
N LEU A 61 7.54 16.35 -2.77
CA LEU A 61 6.95 16.04 -1.47
C LEU A 61 6.62 17.30 -0.68
N THR A 62 5.53 17.21 0.09
CA THR A 62 5.26 18.17 1.18
C THR A 62 6.32 18.01 2.26
N TRP A 63 6.52 19.02 3.10
CA TRP A 63 7.43 18.91 4.25
C TRP A 63 7.03 17.74 5.17
N ALA A 64 5.75 17.63 5.50
CA ALA A 64 5.24 16.53 6.32
C ALA A 64 5.42 15.17 5.61
N GLY A 65 5.16 15.11 4.30
CA GLY A 65 5.40 13.93 3.48
C GLY A 65 6.83 13.42 3.62
N ARG A 66 7.80 14.32 3.45
CA ARG A 66 9.22 13.96 3.47
C ARG A 66 9.76 13.63 4.86
N ARG A 67 9.35 14.37 5.90
CA ARG A 67 9.97 14.31 7.23
C ARG A 67 9.25 13.39 8.21
N LEU A 68 7.93 13.23 8.05
CA LEU A 68 7.10 12.50 9.02
C LEU A 68 6.37 11.31 8.41
N LEU A 69 5.65 11.53 7.30
CA LEU A 69 4.71 10.53 6.82
C LEU A 69 5.42 9.34 6.17
N LYS A 70 6.32 9.61 5.21
CA LYS A 70 7.02 8.55 4.47
C LYS A 70 8.01 7.76 5.31
N PRO A 71 8.89 8.37 6.15
CA PRO A 71 9.85 7.63 6.94
C PRO A 71 9.24 6.64 7.92
N TRP A 72 8.00 6.90 8.38
CA TRP A 72 7.31 6.08 9.37
C TRP A 72 6.08 5.36 8.80
N TYR A 73 5.88 5.35 7.46
CA TYR A 73 4.69 4.77 6.82
C TYR A 73 3.37 5.32 7.33
N LEU A 74 3.39 6.50 7.96
CA LEU A 74 2.19 7.13 8.51
C LEU A 74 1.23 7.57 7.39
N ASP A 75 1.73 7.76 6.17
CA ASP A 75 0.91 8.04 5.00
C ASP A 75 -0.08 6.91 4.68
N GLU A 76 0.19 5.70 5.13
CA GLU A 76 -0.68 4.53 4.90
C GLU A 76 -1.71 4.31 6.03
N VAL A 77 -1.62 5.02 7.17
CA VAL A 77 -2.57 4.88 8.30
C VAL A 77 -4.04 5.02 7.88
N PRO A 78 -4.43 5.91 6.96
CA PRO A 78 -5.83 6.00 6.50
C PRO A 78 -6.37 4.74 5.83
N GLN A 79 -5.50 3.81 5.39
CA GLN A 79 -5.92 2.53 4.82
C GLN A 79 -6.63 1.64 5.85
N LEU A 80 -6.44 1.89 7.16
CA LEU A 80 -7.23 1.24 8.21
C LEU A 80 -8.74 1.49 8.02
N LEU A 81 -9.14 2.63 7.47
CA LEU A 81 -10.55 2.88 7.10
C LEU A 81 -10.99 2.00 5.93
N ASN A 82 -10.10 1.66 4.99
CA ASN A 82 -10.43 0.70 3.95
C ASN A 82 -10.59 -0.71 4.53
N VAL A 83 -9.77 -1.08 5.51
CA VAL A 83 -9.94 -2.37 6.23
C VAL A 83 -11.28 -2.41 6.97
N LEU A 84 -11.63 -1.37 7.73
CA LEU A 84 -12.90 -1.29 8.45
C LEU A 84 -14.13 -1.31 7.53
N ARG A 85 -14.00 -0.82 6.29
CA ARG A 85 -15.05 -0.88 5.26
C ARG A 85 -15.13 -2.22 4.54
N GLY A 86 -14.15 -3.11 4.74
CA GLY A 86 -14.07 -4.38 4.04
C GLY A 86 -13.52 -4.28 2.60
N ASP A 87 -12.98 -3.12 2.21
CA ASP A 87 -12.32 -2.96 0.90
C ASP A 87 -11.06 -3.81 0.81
N MET A 88 -10.37 -3.99 1.94
CA MET A 88 -9.13 -4.77 2.07
C MET A 88 -9.03 -5.41 3.46
N SER A 89 -8.07 -6.32 3.64
CA SER A 89 -7.75 -6.98 4.91
C SER A 89 -6.51 -6.36 5.57
N LEU A 90 -6.24 -6.73 6.81
CA LEU A 90 -4.97 -6.38 7.48
C LEU A 90 -3.79 -7.09 6.78
N VAL A 91 -3.95 -8.39 6.50
CA VAL A 91 -2.91 -9.22 5.87
C VAL A 91 -3.40 -9.72 4.52
N GLY A 92 -2.56 -9.64 3.51
CA GLY A 92 -2.86 -10.08 2.15
C GLY A 92 -1.88 -9.52 1.11
N PRO A 93 -2.05 -9.87 -0.16
CA PRO A 93 -1.27 -9.28 -1.25
C PRO A 93 -1.44 -7.76 -1.32
N ARG A 94 -0.34 -7.03 -1.58
CA ARG A 94 -0.41 -5.57 -1.70
C ARG A 94 -1.38 -5.14 -2.82
N PRO A 95 -2.26 -4.14 -2.58
CA PRO A 95 -3.21 -3.68 -3.61
C PRO A 95 -2.46 -3.01 -4.78
N TRP A 96 -2.75 -3.46 -5.99
CA TRP A 96 -2.15 -2.94 -7.21
C TRP A 96 -3.11 -2.04 -8.00
N PRO A 97 -2.55 -1.10 -8.81
CA PRO A 97 -3.33 -0.34 -9.77
C PRO A 97 -4.06 -1.26 -10.77
N PRO A 98 -5.25 -0.85 -11.26
CA PRO A 98 -6.03 -1.65 -12.21
C PRO A 98 -5.24 -2.10 -13.43
N GLU A 99 -4.41 -1.20 -13.99
CA GLU A 99 -3.60 -1.50 -15.16
C GLU A 99 -2.56 -2.60 -14.91
N MET A 100 -1.89 -2.55 -13.75
CA MET A 100 -0.92 -3.58 -13.38
C MET A 100 -1.59 -4.93 -13.17
N VAL A 101 -2.79 -4.95 -12.55
CA VAL A 101 -3.54 -6.20 -12.37
C VAL A 101 -3.98 -6.75 -13.73
N ARG A 102 -4.48 -5.91 -14.65
CA ARG A 102 -4.81 -6.35 -16.02
C ARG A 102 -3.62 -7.01 -16.72
N ARG A 103 -2.43 -6.40 -16.64
CA ARG A 103 -1.20 -6.97 -17.22
C ARG A 103 -0.81 -8.30 -16.57
N GLN A 104 -1.01 -8.43 -15.25
CA GLN A 104 -0.74 -9.66 -14.53
C GLN A 104 -1.71 -10.77 -14.93
N VAL A 105 -3.00 -10.48 -15.04
CA VAL A 105 -4.03 -11.42 -15.51
C VAL A 105 -3.75 -11.87 -16.95
N ALA A 106 -3.35 -10.95 -17.84
CA ALA A 106 -2.96 -11.29 -19.20
C ALA A 106 -1.76 -12.27 -19.28
N LYS A 107 -0.95 -12.35 -18.23
CA LYS A 107 0.14 -13.34 -18.07
C LYS A 107 -0.30 -14.63 -17.36
N GLY A 108 -1.61 -14.84 -17.17
CA GLY A 108 -2.17 -16.02 -16.51
C GLY A 108 -2.13 -15.99 -14.96
N GLN A 109 -1.82 -14.86 -14.36
CA GLN A 109 -1.72 -14.71 -12.91
C GLN A 109 -2.89 -13.90 -12.38
N ASP A 110 -3.97 -14.57 -11.95
CA ASP A 110 -5.22 -13.93 -11.51
C ASP A 110 -5.44 -13.93 -9.99
N TYR A 111 -4.47 -14.36 -9.19
CA TYR A 111 -4.61 -14.55 -7.74
C TYR A 111 -5.12 -13.29 -7.00
N ARG A 112 -4.80 -12.09 -7.49
CA ARG A 112 -5.28 -10.83 -6.90
C ARG A 112 -6.79 -10.63 -7.05
N ASN A 113 -7.41 -11.31 -8.00
CA ASN A 113 -8.85 -11.29 -8.19
C ASN A 113 -9.59 -12.26 -7.24
N ARG A 114 -8.85 -13.15 -6.58
CA ARG A 114 -9.42 -14.21 -5.72
C ARG A 114 -9.34 -13.88 -4.23
N ILE A 115 -8.48 -12.94 -3.82
CA ILE A 115 -8.23 -12.63 -2.42
C ILE A 115 -8.31 -11.13 -2.15
N LEU A 116 -8.71 -10.75 -0.93
CA LEU A 116 -8.64 -9.35 -0.49
C LEU A 116 -7.18 -8.88 -0.46
N ALA A 117 -6.97 -7.67 -0.95
CA ALA A 117 -5.69 -7.00 -0.78
C ALA A 117 -5.41 -6.73 0.71
N GLY A 118 -4.14 -6.75 1.11
CA GLY A 118 -3.72 -6.51 2.49
C GLY A 118 -3.05 -5.15 2.68
N LEU A 119 -3.18 -4.61 3.89
CA LEU A 119 -2.38 -3.47 4.36
C LEU A 119 -0.91 -3.87 4.44
N THR A 120 -0.62 -5.07 4.94
CA THR A 120 0.66 -5.74 4.87
C THR A 120 0.51 -7.16 4.35
N GLY A 121 1.61 -7.86 4.09
CA GLY A 121 1.56 -9.24 3.61
C GLY A 121 2.93 -9.88 3.42
N PRO A 122 2.97 -11.14 2.98
CA PRO A 122 4.22 -11.88 2.84
C PRO A 122 5.26 -11.18 1.99
N ALA A 123 4.84 -10.58 0.87
CA ALA A 123 5.75 -9.88 -0.04
C ALA A 123 6.37 -8.63 0.60
N GLN A 124 5.64 -7.93 1.49
CA GLN A 124 6.14 -6.74 2.17
C GLN A 124 7.17 -7.09 3.24
N VAL A 125 6.94 -8.18 4.00
CA VAL A 125 7.83 -8.59 5.12
C VAL A 125 9.02 -9.46 4.70
N SER A 126 9.00 -10.00 3.47
CA SER A 126 10.10 -10.79 2.89
C SER A 126 10.89 -10.02 1.83
N LYS A 127 10.84 -8.71 1.88
CA LYS A 127 11.58 -7.83 0.98
C LYS A 127 13.08 -8.02 1.20
N GLY A 128 13.82 -8.23 0.09
CA GLY A 128 15.27 -8.52 0.16
C GLY A 128 15.64 -10.00 0.31
N GLU A 129 14.68 -10.90 0.50
CA GLU A 129 14.94 -12.36 0.57
C GLU A 129 15.15 -12.98 -0.84
N GLY A 130 15.09 -12.20 -1.92
CA GLY A 130 15.29 -12.70 -3.29
C GLY A 130 14.15 -13.56 -3.84
N ILE A 131 13.05 -13.71 -3.11
CA ILE A 131 11.89 -14.49 -3.53
C ILE A 131 10.94 -13.60 -4.35
N PRO A 132 10.54 -14.00 -5.58
CA PRO A 132 9.54 -13.27 -6.34
C PRO A 132 8.25 -13.07 -5.55
N PHE A 133 7.73 -11.85 -5.56
CA PHE A 133 6.52 -11.52 -4.77
C PHE A 133 5.29 -12.30 -5.24
N GLU A 134 5.22 -12.68 -6.52
CA GLU A 134 4.17 -13.53 -7.06
C GLU A 134 4.11 -14.89 -6.35
N ASN A 135 5.26 -15.47 -6.06
CA ASN A 135 5.34 -16.74 -5.36
C ASN A 135 4.88 -16.62 -3.90
N LEU A 136 5.24 -15.52 -3.24
CA LEU A 136 4.83 -15.24 -1.86
C LEU A 136 3.32 -14.99 -1.77
N ASP A 137 2.78 -14.20 -2.67
CA ASP A 137 1.36 -13.88 -2.72
C ASP A 137 0.51 -15.10 -3.10
N SER A 138 0.97 -15.92 -4.05
CA SER A 138 0.28 -17.16 -4.45
C SER A 138 0.28 -18.20 -3.32
N ARG A 139 1.39 -18.36 -2.61
CA ARG A 139 1.46 -19.22 -1.41
C ARG A 139 0.55 -18.74 -0.30
N TYR A 140 0.38 -17.42 -0.14
CA TYR A 140 -0.56 -16.87 0.83
C TYR A 140 -2.00 -17.21 0.45
N LEU A 141 -2.39 -17.08 -0.83
CA LEU A 141 -3.70 -17.50 -1.33
C LEU A 141 -3.94 -19.00 -1.07
N GLU A 142 -2.98 -19.84 -1.38
CA GLU A 142 -3.08 -21.28 -1.13
C GLU A 142 -3.29 -21.56 0.37
N ARG A 143 -2.49 -20.97 1.23
CA ARG A 143 -2.63 -21.10 2.69
C ARG A 143 -3.98 -20.58 3.20
N SER A 144 -4.48 -19.46 2.67
CA SER A 144 -5.78 -18.93 3.05
C SER A 144 -6.96 -19.86 2.70
N ASN A 145 -6.76 -20.75 1.71
CA ASN A 145 -7.77 -21.71 1.29
C ASN A 145 -7.62 -23.10 1.97
N THR A 146 -6.43 -23.43 2.47
CA THR A 146 -6.12 -24.78 2.98
C THR A 146 -5.99 -24.84 4.50
N LEU A 147 -5.54 -23.75 5.14
CA LEU A 147 -5.37 -23.72 6.59
C LEU A 147 -6.72 -23.61 7.31
N SER A 148 -6.79 -24.21 8.49
CA SER A 148 -7.90 -23.95 9.41
C SER A 148 -7.89 -22.46 9.84
N SER A 149 -9.05 -21.95 10.25
CA SER A 149 -9.19 -20.54 10.65
C SER A 149 -8.16 -20.12 11.71
N TRP A 150 -7.91 -20.95 12.71
CA TRP A 150 -6.90 -20.68 13.74
C TRP A 150 -5.46 -20.72 13.23
N ALA A 151 -5.14 -21.63 12.33
CA ALA A 151 -3.82 -21.69 11.72
C ALA A 151 -3.56 -20.46 10.84
N LEU A 152 -4.57 -20.01 10.10
CA LEU A 152 -4.49 -18.79 9.30
C LEU A 152 -4.30 -17.55 10.17
N VAL A 153 -5.08 -17.41 11.25
CA VAL A 153 -4.92 -16.30 12.22
C VAL A 153 -3.51 -16.27 12.79
N ARG A 154 -2.97 -17.42 13.21
CA ARG A 154 -1.57 -17.49 13.69
C ARG A 154 -0.57 -17.03 12.63
N TYR A 155 -0.77 -17.45 11.40
CA TYR A 155 0.09 -17.05 10.29
C TYR A 155 0.01 -15.54 10.01
N ASP A 156 -1.19 -14.97 10.03
CA ASP A 156 -1.40 -13.53 9.87
C ASP A 156 -0.77 -12.73 11.01
N LEU A 157 -0.89 -13.21 12.27
CA LEU A 157 -0.22 -12.58 13.41
C LEU A 157 1.31 -12.61 13.28
N GLN A 158 1.89 -13.68 12.72
CA GLN A 158 3.32 -13.72 12.44
C GLN A 158 3.73 -12.66 11.40
N ILE A 159 2.92 -12.48 10.34
CA ILE A 159 3.17 -11.45 9.32
C ILE A 159 3.05 -10.07 9.94
N LEU A 160 2.02 -9.80 10.75
CA LEU A 160 1.86 -8.53 11.46
C LEU A 160 3.04 -8.23 12.38
N TRP A 161 3.51 -9.22 13.13
CA TRP A 161 4.69 -9.07 13.97
C TRP A 161 5.95 -8.75 13.15
N ARG A 162 6.19 -9.50 12.06
CA ARG A 162 7.30 -9.20 11.15
C ARG A 162 7.20 -7.80 10.55
N THR A 163 5.99 -7.33 10.24
CA THR A 163 5.77 -5.96 9.76
C THR A 163 6.24 -4.93 10.77
N VAL A 164 5.88 -5.10 12.05
CA VAL A 164 6.34 -4.20 13.13
C VAL A 164 7.87 -4.19 13.21
N VAL A 165 8.50 -5.37 13.14
CA VAL A 165 9.96 -5.49 13.18
C VAL A 165 10.63 -4.80 11.98
N VAL A 166 10.11 -5.00 10.76
CA VAL A 166 10.63 -4.38 9.53
C VAL A 166 10.51 -2.85 9.60
N ILE A 167 9.37 -2.33 10.07
CA ILE A 167 9.18 -0.89 10.26
C ILE A 167 10.14 -0.35 11.32
N ALA A 168 10.26 -1.02 12.46
CA ALA A 168 11.15 -0.58 13.56
C ALA A 168 12.64 -0.56 13.14
N ARG A 169 13.05 -1.45 12.24
CA ARG A 169 14.41 -1.49 11.67
C ARG A 169 14.64 -0.51 10.52
N GLY A 170 13.59 0.14 10.02
CA GLY A 170 13.68 1.00 8.85
C GLY A 170 13.97 0.27 7.53
N GLU A 171 13.91 -1.07 7.52
CA GLU A 171 14.24 -1.90 6.34
C GLU A 171 13.24 -1.72 5.19
N GLY A 172 12.06 -1.21 5.48
CA GLY A 172 11.04 -0.92 4.48
C GLY A 172 11.24 0.38 3.69
N LEU A 173 12.18 1.24 4.09
CA LEU A 173 12.40 2.59 3.53
C LEU A 173 13.16 2.58 2.20
N ASN A 174 13.88 1.51 1.89
CA ASN A 174 14.63 1.37 0.65
C ASN A 174 13.72 0.83 -0.46
N TYR A 175 13.22 1.74 -1.29
CA TYR A 175 12.50 1.44 -2.52
C TYR A 175 13.39 1.61 -3.73
#